data_f44cbe797eeb42ecd7edff8fe07ef6fa
#
_entry.id   f44cbe797eeb42ecd7edff8fe07ef6fa
#
_cell.length_a   1.000
_cell.length_b   1.000
_cell.length_c   1.000
_cell.angle_alpha   90.00
_cell.angle_beta   90.00
_cell.angle_gamma   90.00
#
_symmetry.space_group_name_H-M   'P 1'
#
loop_
_entity.id
_entity.type
_entity.pdbx_description
1 polymer ?
#
loop_
_entity_poly.entity_id
_entity_poly.type
_entity_poly.pdbx_seq_one_letter_code
_entity_poly.pdbx_strand_id
1 'polypeptide(L)'
;MFNGISLTMPYLEPYLIESTQKAMASVDAPELLEDMRGFNGQEARHYQCHRRLNELLKTNGYPELAQVEKRMEASFDRLSKMSLRTQLAYNAGFETMTNGFTHWLINKRLKLFRNASPHITSFWLMHMVEETEHKTVAFDVYMAYSGKYFPRAFGVFHGSFHLVGWGLIGMWTALKKDKALHKPRNVLSFAREISRLIFNVGPFFLRALLPWHNPRCEEDPKWMQDWVAGHASLPSGELLPLVDTHSAEMAVPFNR
;
A
#
# COMPACT_ATOMS: atom_id res chain seq x y z
N MET A 1 -1.50 4.20 12.92
CA MET A 1 -1.69 3.19 11.85
C MET A 1 -0.84 3.52 10.64
N PHE A 2 -1.03 4.65 9.96
CA PHE A 2 -0.27 5.02 8.75
C PHE A 2 1.26 4.97 8.95
N ASN A 3 1.78 5.50 10.05
CA ASN A 3 3.21 5.42 10.37
C ASN A 3 3.72 3.97 10.48
N GLY A 4 2.90 3.07 11.04
CA GLY A 4 3.26 1.65 11.14
C GLY A 4 3.31 0.96 9.77
N ILE A 5 2.39 1.29 8.86
CA ILE A 5 2.39 0.80 7.47
C ILE A 5 3.58 1.40 6.72
N SER A 6 3.80 2.71 6.82
CA SER A 6 4.92 3.40 6.19
C SER A 6 6.28 2.78 6.50
N LEU A 7 6.47 2.27 7.73
CA LEU A 7 7.72 1.59 8.13
C LEU A 7 8.02 0.35 7.28
N THR A 8 7.01 -0.30 6.74
CA THR A 8 7.17 -1.54 5.96
C THR A 8 7.59 -1.27 4.51
N MET A 9 7.14 -0.16 3.93
CA MET A 9 7.29 0.15 2.51
C MET A 9 8.76 0.15 2.02
N PRO A 10 9.75 0.73 2.73
CA PRO A 10 11.15 0.71 2.30
C PRO A 10 11.79 -0.69 2.16
N TYR A 11 11.11 -1.72 2.60
CA TYR A 11 11.54 -3.13 2.53
C TYR A 11 10.63 -3.94 1.61
N LEU A 12 9.34 -3.67 1.64
CA LEU A 12 8.33 -4.31 0.80
C LEU A 12 8.51 -3.93 -0.68
N GLU A 13 8.48 -2.63 -0.98
CA GLU A 13 8.46 -2.16 -2.37
C GLU A 13 9.73 -2.53 -3.14
N PRO A 14 10.97 -2.43 -2.61
CA PRO A 14 12.14 -3.00 -3.26
C PRO A 14 12.05 -4.51 -3.50
N TYR A 15 11.41 -5.25 -2.59
CA TYR A 15 11.16 -6.67 -2.77
C TYR A 15 10.16 -6.93 -3.91
N LEU A 16 9.09 -6.12 -4.04
CA LEU A 16 8.14 -6.18 -5.16
C LEU A 16 8.86 -5.93 -6.50
N ILE A 17 9.69 -4.89 -6.56
CA ILE A 17 10.50 -4.53 -7.73
C ILE A 17 11.42 -5.71 -8.13
N GLU A 18 12.20 -6.24 -7.19
CA GLU A 18 13.15 -7.30 -7.46
C GLU A 18 12.47 -8.56 -8.01
N SER A 19 11.37 -8.98 -7.40
CA SER A 19 10.63 -10.17 -7.83
C SER A 19 9.93 -9.96 -9.19
N THR A 20 9.40 -8.77 -9.44
CA THR A 20 8.82 -8.39 -10.73
C THR A 20 9.89 -8.37 -11.82
N GLN A 21 11.07 -7.79 -11.57
CA GLN A 21 12.19 -7.81 -12.50
C GLN A 21 12.64 -9.23 -12.87
N LYS A 22 12.72 -10.13 -11.88
CA LYS A 22 13.06 -11.55 -12.14
C LYS A 22 12.03 -12.22 -13.05
N ALA A 23 10.77 -11.84 -12.97
CA ALA A 23 9.69 -12.40 -13.78
C ALA A 23 9.70 -11.89 -15.23
N MET A 24 10.29 -10.71 -15.52
CA MET A 24 10.30 -10.13 -16.88
C MET A 24 10.85 -11.08 -17.95
N ALA A 25 11.86 -11.90 -17.61
CA ALA A 25 12.44 -12.89 -18.53
C ALA A 25 11.46 -14.03 -18.91
N SER A 26 10.33 -14.14 -18.22
CA SER A 26 9.31 -15.18 -18.43
C SER A 26 7.99 -14.62 -18.97
N VAL A 27 7.98 -13.35 -19.39
CA VAL A 27 6.81 -12.66 -19.93
C VAL A 27 7.07 -12.27 -21.36
N ASP A 28 6.25 -12.77 -22.29
CA ASP A 28 6.37 -12.50 -23.72
C ASP A 28 5.47 -11.34 -24.19
N ALA A 29 4.45 -10.96 -23.41
CA ALA A 29 3.50 -9.92 -23.77
C ALA A 29 4.15 -8.52 -23.62
N PRO A 30 4.33 -7.75 -24.73
CA PRO A 30 4.99 -6.44 -24.68
C PRO A 30 4.28 -5.43 -23.78
N GLU A 31 2.94 -5.45 -23.78
CA GLU A 31 2.09 -4.58 -22.95
C GLU A 31 2.32 -4.86 -21.47
N LEU A 32 2.31 -6.13 -21.06
CA LEU A 32 2.59 -6.48 -19.67
C LEU A 32 4.02 -6.10 -19.25
N LEU A 33 5.00 -6.23 -20.15
CA LEU A 33 6.38 -5.77 -19.88
C LEU A 33 6.45 -4.25 -19.68
N GLU A 34 5.64 -3.47 -20.39
CA GLU A 34 5.55 -2.02 -20.18
C GLU A 34 4.90 -1.70 -18.83
N ASP A 35 3.79 -2.36 -18.50
CA ASP A 35 3.13 -2.24 -17.19
C ASP A 35 4.08 -2.58 -16.04
N MET A 36 4.89 -3.66 -16.18
CA MET A 36 5.91 -4.03 -15.19
C MET A 36 7.00 -2.96 -15.02
N ARG A 37 7.39 -2.27 -16.08
CA ARG A 37 8.35 -1.14 -15.98
C ARG A 37 7.72 0.05 -15.27
N GLY A 38 6.47 0.38 -15.60
CA GLY A 38 5.70 1.42 -14.94
C GLY A 38 5.58 1.16 -13.43
N PHE A 39 5.12 -0.04 -13.08
CA PHE A 39 5.04 -0.54 -11.70
C PHE A 39 6.36 -0.37 -10.95
N ASN A 40 7.46 -0.90 -11.48
CA ASN A 40 8.78 -0.78 -10.85
C ASN A 40 9.22 0.68 -10.67
N GLY A 41 8.85 1.56 -11.59
CA GLY A 41 9.14 3.00 -11.53
C GLY A 41 8.35 3.72 -10.44
N GLN A 42 7.08 3.40 -10.27
CA GLN A 42 6.21 3.96 -9.22
C GLN A 42 6.67 3.48 -7.84
N GLU A 43 6.87 2.18 -7.65
CA GLU A 43 7.37 1.58 -6.41
C GLU A 43 8.73 2.16 -5.99
N ALA A 44 9.62 2.42 -6.97
CA ALA A 44 10.92 3.04 -6.68
C ALA A 44 10.79 4.47 -6.12
N ARG A 45 9.75 5.22 -6.48
CA ARG A 45 9.45 6.54 -5.90
C ARG A 45 8.79 6.41 -4.53
N HIS A 46 7.86 5.46 -4.36
CA HIS A 46 7.13 5.23 -3.13
C HIS A 46 8.07 4.91 -1.97
N TYR A 47 8.93 3.90 -2.10
CA TYR A 47 9.80 3.51 -0.99
C TYR A 47 10.77 4.62 -0.57
N GLN A 48 11.22 5.47 -1.51
CA GLN A 48 12.08 6.61 -1.17
C GLN A 48 11.33 7.66 -0.34
N CYS A 49 10.08 7.94 -0.68
CA CYS A 49 9.24 8.87 0.08
C CYS A 49 8.94 8.31 1.48
N HIS A 50 8.58 7.03 1.58
CA HIS A 50 8.37 6.35 2.85
C HIS A 50 9.63 6.32 3.71
N ARG A 51 10.79 6.07 3.12
CA ARG A 51 12.08 6.11 3.83
C ARG A 51 12.32 7.48 4.46
N ARG A 52 12.11 8.56 3.71
CA ARG A 52 12.25 9.93 4.23
C ARG A 52 11.27 10.21 5.38
N LEU A 53 10.01 9.80 5.23
CA LEU A 53 9.00 9.93 6.29
C LEU A 53 9.39 9.16 7.54
N ASN A 54 9.89 7.93 7.39
CA ASN A 54 10.32 7.09 8.50
C ASN A 54 11.55 7.66 9.22
N GLU A 55 12.50 8.26 8.50
CA GLU A 55 13.64 8.98 9.11
C GLU A 55 13.16 10.18 9.96
N LEU A 56 12.18 10.94 9.45
CA LEU A 56 11.58 12.03 10.22
C LEU A 56 10.91 11.51 11.50
N LEU A 57 10.22 10.37 11.46
CA LEU A 57 9.63 9.77 12.66
C LEU A 57 10.70 9.37 13.68
N LYS A 58 11.76 8.69 13.22
CA LYS A 58 12.85 8.23 14.10
C LYS A 58 13.58 9.39 14.75
N THR A 59 13.89 10.44 13.99
CA THR A 59 14.60 11.63 14.50
C THR A 59 13.71 12.51 15.40
N ASN A 60 12.40 12.50 15.20
CA ASN A 60 11.44 13.28 15.97
C ASN A 60 10.77 12.51 17.12
N GLY A 61 11.48 11.60 17.75
CA GLY A 61 11.07 11.02 19.03
C GLY A 61 10.78 9.53 19.05
N TYR A 62 10.94 8.81 17.91
CA TYR A 62 10.66 7.37 17.83
C TYR A 62 11.88 6.54 17.39
N PRO A 63 13.08 6.69 18.01
CA PRO A 63 14.29 5.97 17.59
C PRO A 63 14.13 4.44 17.72
N GLU A 64 13.23 3.95 18.57
CA GLU A 64 12.95 2.53 18.75
C GLU A 64 12.41 1.85 17.47
N LEU A 65 11.84 2.62 16.54
CA LEU A 65 11.36 2.12 15.26
C LEU A 65 12.49 1.56 14.38
N ALA A 66 13.73 2.02 14.56
CA ALA A 66 14.89 1.45 13.87
C ALA A 66 15.08 -0.05 14.14
N GLN A 67 14.78 -0.50 15.38
CA GLN A 67 14.86 -1.92 15.70
C GLN A 67 13.71 -2.73 15.03
N VAL A 68 12.55 -2.11 14.86
CA VAL A 68 11.43 -2.73 14.14
C VAL A 68 11.81 -2.86 12.66
N GLU A 69 12.32 -1.80 12.03
CA GLU A 69 12.77 -1.81 10.63
C GLU A 69 13.82 -2.91 10.37
N LYS A 70 14.82 -3.05 11.24
CA LYS A 70 15.83 -4.12 11.11
C LYS A 70 15.21 -5.52 11.08
N ARG A 71 14.15 -5.74 11.83
CA ARG A 71 13.43 -7.03 11.84
C ARG A 71 12.55 -7.20 10.58
N MET A 72 11.97 -6.11 10.08
CA MET A 72 11.26 -6.09 8.79
C MET A 72 12.20 -6.47 7.65
N GLU A 73 13.34 -5.79 7.53
CA GLU A 73 14.39 -6.09 6.55
C GLU A 73 14.74 -7.58 6.54
N ALA A 74 15.11 -8.14 7.70
CA ALA A 74 15.42 -9.57 7.81
C ALA A 74 14.24 -10.50 7.44
N SER A 75 13.00 -10.03 7.52
CA SER A 75 11.81 -10.76 7.10
C SER A 75 11.68 -10.78 5.57
N PHE A 76 11.87 -9.64 4.91
CA PHE A 76 11.86 -9.56 3.45
C PHE A 76 13.06 -10.26 2.81
N ASP A 77 14.24 -10.23 3.44
CA ASP A 77 15.41 -11.02 3.04
C ASP A 77 15.13 -12.53 3.03
N ARG A 78 14.34 -13.03 3.98
CA ARG A 78 13.92 -14.43 3.97
C ARG A 78 12.92 -14.72 2.86
N LEU A 79 12.01 -13.78 2.61
CA LEU A 79 10.99 -13.90 1.57
C LEU A 79 11.63 -13.91 0.17
N SER A 80 12.64 -13.08 -0.07
CA SER A 80 13.38 -13.00 -1.35
C SER A 80 14.16 -14.27 -1.70
N LYS A 81 14.41 -15.15 -0.71
CA LYS A 81 15.05 -16.46 -0.90
C LYS A 81 14.05 -17.58 -1.25
N MET A 82 12.76 -17.31 -1.21
CA MET A 82 11.73 -18.28 -1.63
C MET A 82 11.69 -18.42 -3.16
N SER A 83 10.97 -19.44 -3.66
CA SER A 83 10.79 -19.60 -5.10
C SER A 83 10.14 -18.37 -5.73
N LEU A 84 10.49 -18.04 -6.98
CA LEU A 84 9.90 -16.89 -7.68
C LEU A 84 8.37 -16.99 -7.73
N ARG A 85 7.80 -18.19 -7.91
CA ARG A 85 6.36 -18.41 -7.82
C ARG A 85 5.78 -17.93 -6.48
N THR A 86 6.44 -18.23 -5.38
CA THR A 86 6.00 -17.81 -4.04
C THR A 86 6.09 -16.29 -3.88
N GLN A 87 7.16 -15.70 -4.40
CA GLN A 87 7.35 -14.25 -4.37
C GLN A 87 6.25 -13.55 -5.17
N LEU A 88 5.99 -13.98 -6.40
CA LEU A 88 4.94 -13.40 -7.25
C LEU A 88 3.53 -13.64 -6.71
N ALA A 89 3.29 -14.80 -6.07
CA ALA A 89 2.02 -15.06 -5.39
C ALA A 89 1.82 -14.11 -4.20
N TYR A 90 2.88 -13.80 -3.46
CA TYR A 90 2.86 -12.81 -2.40
C TYR A 90 2.53 -11.42 -2.96
N ASN A 91 3.19 -10.99 -4.05
CA ASN A 91 2.94 -9.70 -4.70
C ASN A 91 1.47 -9.58 -5.13
N ALA A 92 0.97 -10.55 -5.91
CA ALA A 92 -0.42 -10.55 -6.36
C ALA A 92 -1.43 -10.54 -5.20
N GLY A 93 -1.12 -11.24 -4.12
CA GLY A 93 -1.96 -11.26 -2.92
C GLY A 93 -1.92 -9.96 -2.15
N PHE A 94 -0.75 -9.37 -2.00
CA PHE A 94 -0.54 -8.08 -1.35
C PHE A 94 -1.31 -6.98 -2.09
N GLU A 95 -1.08 -6.82 -3.40
CA GLU A 95 -1.72 -5.78 -4.22
C GLU A 95 -3.24 -5.90 -4.27
N THR A 96 -3.75 -7.12 -4.32
CA THR A 96 -5.21 -7.33 -4.26
C THR A 96 -5.80 -6.87 -2.93
N MET A 97 -5.09 -7.06 -1.81
CA MET A 97 -5.52 -6.58 -0.50
C MET A 97 -5.35 -5.06 -0.38
N THR A 98 -4.26 -4.51 -0.93
CA THR A 98 -3.99 -3.06 -0.95
C THR A 98 -5.12 -2.31 -1.64
N ASN A 99 -5.71 -2.86 -2.70
CA ASN A 99 -6.90 -2.29 -3.34
C ASN A 99 -8.05 -2.05 -2.35
N GLY A 100 -8.34 -3.02 -1.46
CA GLY A 100 -9.35 -2.84 -0.40
C GLY A 100 -8.97 -1.73 0.60
N PHE A 101 -7.70 -1.63 0.96
CA PHE A 101 -7.18 -0.56 1.82
C PHE A 101 -7.29 0.81 1.14
N THR A 102 -6.97 0.89 -0.15
CA THR A 102 -7.09 2.09 -0.97
C THR A 102 -8.53 2.60 -1.02
N HIS A 103 -9.49 1.71 -1.33
CA HIS A 103 -10.92 2.05 -1.29
C HIS A 103 -11.35 2.62 0.07
N TRP A 104 -10.95 1.97 1.15
CA TRP A 104 -11.27 2.44 2.49
C TRP A 104 -10.66 3.81 2.77
N LEU A 105 -9.37 4.01 2.44
CA LEU A 105 -8.66 5.25 2.70
C LEU A 105 -9.27 6.42 1.93
N ILE A 106 -9.48 6.27 0.63
CA ILE A 106 -10.06 7.31 -0.23
C ILE A 106 -11.48 7.67 0.23
N ASN A 107 -12.33 6.67 0.51
CA ASN A 107 -13.70 6.90 0.95
C ASN A 107 -13.80 7.49 2.37
N LYS A 108 -12.77 7.33 3.19
CA LYS A 108 -12.72 7.87 4.57
C LYS A 108 -11.73 9.03 4.71
N ARG A 109 -11.16 9.56 3.61
CA ARG A 109 -10.13 10.59 3.61
C ARG A 109 -10.47 11.80 4.47
N LEU A 110 -11.71 12.29 4.42
CA LEU A 110 -12.18 13.41 5.25
C LEU A 110 -12.03 13.14 6.74
N LYS A 111 -12.37 11.94 7.17
CA LYS A 111 -12.24 11.55 8.58
C LYS A 111 -10.79 11.32 8.97
N LEU A 112 -9.99 10.75 8.07
CA LEU A 112 -8.63 10.33 8.34
C LEU A 112 -7.64 11.50 8.32
N PHE A 113 -7.85 12.46 7.42
CA PHE A 113 -6.86 13.49 7.10
C PHE A 113 -7.34 14.93 7.32
N ARG A 114 -8.56 15.15 7.81
CA ARG A 114 -9.07 16.52 8.06
C ARG A 114 -8.12 17.26 8.99
N ASN A 115 -7.70 18.46 8.58
CA ASN A 115 -6.72 19.30 9.27
C ASN A 115 -5.33 18.67 9.46
N ALA A 116 -5.03 17.57 8.76
CA ALA A 116 -3.68 17.01 8.73
C ALA A 116 -2.76 17.85 7.81
N SER A 117 -1.45 17.59 7.85
CA SER A 117 -0.52 18.23 6.92
C SER A 117 -0.91 17.97 5.46
N PRO A 118 -1.11 19.01 4.62
CA PRO A 118 -1.43 18.84 3.21
C PRO A 118 -0.38 18.01 2.45
N HIS A 119 0.91 18.16 2.77
CA HIS A 119 1.99 17.40 2.13
C HIS A 119 1.90 15.91 2.44
N ILE A 120 1.72 15.54 3.70
CA ILE A 120 1.60 14.14 4.11
C ILE A 120 0.31 13.52 3.55
N THR A 121 -0.79 14.29 3.58
CA THR A 121 -2.07 13.82 3.04
C THR A 121 -2.00 13.62 1.53
N SER A 122 -1.43 14.58 0.79
CA SER A 122 -1.29 14.48 -0.67
C SER A 122 -0.41 13.31 -1.06
N PHE A 123 0.69 13.08 -0.34
CA PHE A 123 1.53 11.89 -0.56
C PHE A 123 0.74 10.59 -0.39
N TRP A 124 0.02 10.42 0.72
CA TRP A 124 -0.77 9.21 0.94
C TRP A 124 -1.90 9.02 -0.07
N LEU A 125 -2.58 10.09 -0.46
CA LEU A 125 -3.68 10.01 -1.43
C LEU A 125 -3.15 9.71 -2.84
N MET A 126 -2.05 10.34 -3.26
CA MET A 126 -1.38 10.05 -4.52
C MET A 126 -0.90 8.60 -4.59
N HIS A 127 -0.16 8.15 -3.57
CA HIS A 127 0.31 6.77 -3.47
C HIS A 127 -0.86 5.79 -3.64
N MET A 128 -1.97 6.01 -2.92
CA MET A 128 -3.15 5.13 -3.03
C MET A 128 -3.82 5.17 -4.41
N VAL A 129 -3.71 6.27 -5.14
CA VAL A 129 -4.17 6.31 -6.54
C VAL A 129 -3.31 5.43 -7.43
N GLU A 130 -1.99 5.55 -7.32
CA GLU A 130 -1.04 4.72 -8.10
C GLU A 130 -1.19 3.23 -7.76
N GLU A 131 -1.48 2.87 -6.51
CA GLU A 131 -1.77 1.49 -6.08
C GLU A 131 -2.96 0.82 -6.78
N THR A 132 -3.89 1.58 -7.35
CA THR A 132 -5.00 0.96 -8.13
C THR A 132 -4.53 0.37 -9.44
N GLU A 133 -3.50 0.91 -10.05
CA GLU A 133 -2.88 0.35 -11.25
C GLU A 133 -2.12 -0.94 -10.91
N HIS A 134 -1.47 -0.99 -9.76
CA HIS A 134 -0.68 -2.11 -9.27
C HIS A 134 -1.49 -3.41 -9.09
N LYS A 135 -2.77 -3.31 -8.68
CA LYS A 135 -3.64 -4.47 -8.47
C LYS A 135 -3.72 -5.39 -9.68
N THR A 136 -3.69 -4.82 -10.90
CA THR A 136 -3.78 -5.59 -12.14
C THR A 136 -2.41 -6.09 -12.58
N VAL A 137 -1.37 -5.29 -12.47
CA VAL A 137 0.00 -5.64 -12.91
C VAL A 137 0.51 -6.85 -12.13
N ALA A 138 0.52 -6.79 -10.81
CA ALA A 138 1.01 -7.90 -9.98
C ALA A 138 0.21 -9.20 -10.19
N PHE A 139 -1.12 -9.08 -10.37
CA PHE A 139 -1.98 -10.22 -10.68
C PHE A 139 -1.62 -10.83 -12.03
N ASP A 140 -1.47 -10.02 -13.09
CA ASP A 140 -1.19 -10.50 -14.45
C ASP A 140 0.19 -11.14 -14.55
N VAL A 141 1.20 -10.55 -13.90
CA VAL A 141 2.55 -11.14 -13.80
C VAL A 141 2.49 -12.52 -13.15
N TYR A 142 1.72 -12.67 -12.06
CA TYR A 142 1.55 -13.97 -11.44
C TYR A 142 0.83 -14.96 -12.36
N MET A 143 -0.24 -14.51 -13.05
CA MET A 143 -1.01 -15.36 -13.96
C MET A 143 -0.17 -15.79 -15.17
N ALA A 144 0.62 -14.90 -15.75
CA ALA A 144 1.54 -15.21 -16.84
C ALA A 144 2.63 -16.22 -16.42
N TYR A 145 3.19 -16.04 -15.20
CA TYR A 145 4.27 -16.91 -14.72
C TYR A 145 3.78 -18.28 -14.24
N SER A 146 2.65 -18.36 -13.56
CA SER A 146 2.21 -19.60 -12.89
C SER A 146 0.72 -19.91 -13.04
N GLY A 147 -0.16 -18.94 -12.87
CA GLY A 147 -1.63 -19.10 -12.95
C GLY A 147 -2.26 -20.06 -11.93
N LYS A 148 -1.48 -20.66 -11.01
CA LYS A 148 -1.98 -21.68 -10.09
C LYS A 148 -2.77 -21.06 -8.93
N TYR A 149 -3.99 -21.55 -8.72
CA TYR A 149 -4.90 -21.02 -7.70
C TYR A 149 -4.36 -21.12 -6.27
N PHE A 150 -3.93 -22.30 -5.80
CA PHE A 150 -3.54 -22.49 -4.41
C PHE A 150 -2.35 -21.62 -3.96
N PRO A 151 -1.26 -21.48 -4.73
CA PRO A 151 -0.21 -20.53 -4.38
C PRO A 151 -0.72 -19.09 -4.36
N ARG A 152 -1.61 -18.68 -5.28
CA ARG A 152 -2.22 -17.34 -5.27
C ARG A 152 -3.04 -17.10 -4.01
N ALA A 153 -3.92 -18.03 -3.65
CA ALA A 153 -4.71 -17.94 -2.43
C ALA A 153 -3.82 -17.87 -1.16
N PHE A 154 -2.76 -18.67 -1.12
CA PHE A 154 -1.77 -18.58 -0.04
C PHE A 154 -1.07 -17.20 -0.04
N GLY A 155 -0.73 -16.66 -1.21
CA GLY A 155 -0.17 -15.31 -1.36
C GLY A 155 -1.06 -14.22 -0.78
N VAL A 156 -2.38 -14.31 -0.99
CA VAL A 156 -3.36 -13.38 -0.39
C VAL A 156 -3.28 -13.40 1.14
N PHE A 157 -3.25 -14.58 1.76
CA PHE A 157 -3.07 -14.69 3.21
C PHE A 157 -1.70 -14.16 3.64
N HIS A 158 -0.63 -14.63 3.00
CA HIS A 158 0.73 -14.28 3.39
C HIS A 158 0.99 -12.78 3.24
N GLY A 159 0.70 -12.19 2.08
CA GLY A 159 0.89 -10.76 1.85
C GLY A 159 0.10 -9.89 2.82
N SER A 160 -1.21 -10.20 2.99
CA SER A 160 -2.08 -9.45 3.88
C SER A 160 -1.63 -9.49 5.35
N PHE A 161 -1.41 -10.69 5.90
CA PHE A 161 -1.06 -10.82 7.32
C PHE A 161 0.36 -10.40 7.63
N HIS A 162 1.29 -10.53 6.68
CA HIS A 162 2.66 -10.07 6.83
C HIS A 162 2.71 -8.53 6.92
N LEU A 163 2.04 -7.82 5.99
CA LEU A 163 1.95 -6.37 6.03
C LEU A 163 1.24 -5.87 7.30
N VAL A 164 0.04 -6.41 7.57
CA VAL A 164 -0.75 -5.99 8.73
C VAL A 164 0.02 -6.26 10.02
N GLY A 165 0.68 -7.42 10.13
CA GLY A 165 1.48 -7.78 11.29
C GLY A 165 2.60 -6.77 11.56
N TRP A 166 3.39 -6.42 10.56
CA TRP A 166 4.45 -5.42 10.69
C TRP A 166 3.91 -4.02 10.96
N GLY A 167 2.85 -3.62 10.26
CA GLY A 167 2.18 -2.35 10.51
C GLY A 167 1.68 -2.21 11.96
N LEU A 168 1.11 -3.28 12.51
CA LEU A 168 0.68 -3.34 13.92
C LEU A 168 1.85 -3.29 14.89
N ILE A 169 2.96 -3.97 14.62
CA ILE A 169 4.17 -3.93 15.46
C ILE A 169 4.74 -2.51 15.48
N GLY A 170 4.88 -1.86 14.32
CA GLY A 170 5.35 -0.48 14.22
C GLY A 170 4.45 0.49 14.99
N MET A 171 3.14 0.41 14.77
CA MET A 171 2.15 1.22 15.47
C MET A 171 2.16 0.97 16.98
N TRP A 172 2.21 -0.28 17.42
CA TRP A 172 2.28 -0.64 18.85
C TRP A 172 3.52 -0.04 19.50
N THR A 173 4.67 -0.10 18.83
CA THR A 173 5.92 0.48 19.30
C THR A 173 5.77 1.99 19.54
N ALA A 174 5.19 2.72 18.58
CA ALA A 174 4.92 4.14 18.72
C ALA A 174 3.92 4.46 19.85
N LEU A 175 2.79 3.74 19.91
CA LEU A 175 1.77 3.93 20.96
C LEU A 175 2.31 3.64 22.37
N LYS A 176 3.22 2.66 22.49
CA LYS A 176 3.90 2.36 23.76
C LYS A 176 4.81 3.51 24.17
N LYS A 177 5.56 4.08 23.22
CA LYS A 177 6.43 5.26 23.46
C LYS A 177 5.60 6.44 23.95
N ASP A 178 4.48 6.72 23.33
CA ASP A 178 3.56 7.81 23.69
C ASP A 178 2.78 7.56 24.98
N LYS A 179 2.99 6.40 25.63
CA LYS A 179 2.19 5.96 26.78
C LYS A 179 0.68 5.97 26.51
N ALA A 180 0.30 5.93 25.24
CA ALA A 180 -1.10 6.03 24.82
C ALA A 180 -1.95 4.83 25.28
N LEU A 181 -1.32 3.65 25.41
CA LEU A 181 -1.97 2.42 25.83
C LEU A 181 -2.36 2.37 27.31
N HIS A 182 -1.87 3.30 28.12
CA HIS A 182 -2.27 3.41 29.54
C HIS A 182 -3.68 3.98 29.74
N LYS A 183 -4.27 4.56 28.69
CA LYS A 183 -5.63 5.15 28.75
C LYS A 183 -6.62 4.16 28.11
N PRO A 184 -7.57 3.59 28.87
CA PRO A 184 -8.58 2.64 28.33
C PRO A 184 -9.35 3.18 27.12
N ARG A 185 -9.64 4.49 27.11
CA ARG A 185 -10.29 5.17 25.99
C ARG A 185 -9.48 5.03 24.67
N ASN A 186 -8.16 5.11 24.74
CA ASN A 186 -7.30 4.96 23.55
C ASN A 186 -7.28 3.52 23.05
N VAL A 187 -7.23 2.56 23.97
CA VAL A 187 -7.30 1.12 23.62
C VAL A 187 -8.63 0.80 22.94
N LEU A 188 -9.75 1.30 23.49
CA LEU A 188 -11.07 1.11 22.88
C LEU A 188 -11.18 1.82 21.51
N SER A 189 -10.63 3.03 21.39
CA SER A 189 -10.60 3.75 20.12
C SER A 189 -9.77 2.98 19.07
N PHE A 190 -8.64 2.44 19.47
CA PHE A 190 -7.80 1.60 18.63
C PHE A 190 -8.54 0.33 18.17
N ALA A 191 -9.13 -0.43 19.09
CA ALA A 191 -9.89 -1.63 18.77
C ALA A 191 -11.04 -1.33 17.78
N ARG A 192 -11.74 -0.21 17.98
CA ARG A 192 -12.80 0.24 17.08
C ARG A 192 -12.29 0.57 15.67
N GLU A 193 -11.14 1.24 15.53
CA GLU A 193 -10.60 1.56 14.20
C GLU A 193 -10.07 0.30 13.49
N ILE A 194 -9.47 -0.65 14.21
CA ILE A 194 -9.10 -1.95 13.65
C ILE A 194 -10.35 -2.73 13.19
N SER A 195 -11.40 -2.77 14.01
CA SER A 195 -12.65 -3.41 13.59
C SER A 195 -13.22 -2.78 12.33
N ARG A 196 -13.23 -1.45 12.24
CA ARG A 196 -13.67 -0.73 11.02
C ARG A 196 -12.82 -1.08 9.81
N LEU A 197 -11.50 -1.16 9.96
CA LEU A 197 -10.61 -1.57 8.87
C LEU A 197 -10.96 -2.99 8.40
N ILE A 198 -11.11 -3.93 9.32
CA ILE A 198 -11.47 -5.32 9.00
C ILE A 198 -12.83 -5.37 8.27
N PHE A 199 -13.85 -4.64 8.73
CA PHE A 199 -15.15 -4.62 8.08
C PHE A 199 -15.12 -4.01 6.67
N ASN A 200 -14.25 -3.03 6.41
CA ASN A 200 -14.15 -2.39 5.10
C ASN A 200 -13.24 -3.16 4.12
N VAL A 201 -12.13 -3.72 4.61
CA VAL A 201 -11.13 -4.43 3.77
C VAL A 201 -11.44 -5.92 3.67
N GLY A 202 -12.07 -6.50 4.69
CA GLY A 202 -12.40 -7.93 4.74
C GLY A 202 -13.17 -8.46 3.53
N PRO A 203 -14.19 -7.77 3.00
CA PRO A 203 -14.89 -8.19 1.78
C PRO A 203 -13.97 -8.32 0.56
N PHE A 204 -13.00 -7.40 0.39
CA PHE A 204 -11.99 -7.47 -0.67
C PHE A 204 -11.09 -8.69 -0.48
N PHE A 205 -10.62 -8.92 0.74
CA PHE A 205 -9.83 -10.10 1.09
C PHE A 205 -10.58 -11.41 0.76
N LEU A 206 -11.86 -11.51 1.13
CA LEU A 206 -12.66 -12.71 0.86
C LEU A 206 -12.88 -12.92 -0.65
N ARG A 207 -13.14 -11.85 -1.41
CA ARG A 207 -13.26 -11.95 -2.88
C ARG A 207 -11.94 -12.36 -3.53
N ALA A 208 -10.81 -11.84 -3.04
CA ALA A 208 -9.47 -12.20 -3.53
C ALA A 208 -9.16 -13.70 -3.43
N LEU A 209 -9.78 -14.39 -2.48
CA LEU A 209 -9.64 -15.83 -2.29
C LEU A 209 -10.47 -16.67 -3.26
N LEU A 210 -11.40 -16.07 -4.00
CA LEU A 210 -12.22 -16.85 -4.94
C LEU A 210 -11.39 -17.32 -6.15
N PRO A 211 -11.58 -18.57 -6.62
CA PRO A 211 -10.83 -19.09 -7.76
C PRO A 211 -10.93 -18.24 -9.03
N TRP A 212 -12.10 -17.64 -9.25
CA TRP A 212 -12.42 -16.80 -10.41
C TRP A 212 -12.17 -15.30 -10.18
N HIS A 213 -11.58 -14.93 -9.05
CA HIS A 213 -11.29 -13.52 -8.77
C HIS A 213 -10.36 -12.92 -9.83
N ASN A 214 -10.75 -11.73 -10.29
CA ASN A 214 -9.93 -10.86 -11.13
C ASN A 214 -10.03 -9.42 -10.56
N PRO A 215 -8.92 -8.77 -10.21
CA PRO A 215 -8.95 -7.43 -9.62
C PRO A 215 -9.55 -6.36 -10.55
N ARG A 216 -9.63 -6.61 -11.86
CA ARG A 216 -10.32 -5.72 -12.82
C ARG A 216 -11.82 -5.58 -12.56
N CYS A 217 -12.44 -6.54 -11.84
CA CYS A 217 -13.84 -6.45 -11.45
C CYS A 217 -14.12 -5.50 -10.29
N GLU A 218 -13.08 -4.97 -9.64
CA GLU A 218 -13.21 -4.01 -8.54
C GLU A 218 -13.18 -2.59 -9.12
N GLU A 219 -14.31 -1.88 -9.04
CA GLU A 219 -14.43 -0.49 -9.51
C GLU A 219 -13.62 0.46 -8.63
N ASP A 220 -12.96 1.43 -9.26
CA ASP A 220 -12.19 2.43 -8.53
C ASP A 220 -13.10 3.55 -8.01
N PRO A 221 -12.83 4.09 -6.79
CA PRO A 221 -13.58 5.21 -6.26
C PRO A 221 -13.59 6.40 -7.22
N LYS A 222 -14.74 7.07 -7.32
CA LYS A 222 -14.90 8.24 -8.23
C LYS A 222 -13.81 9.31 -7.99
N TRP A 223 -13.46 9.58 -6.75
CA TRP A 223 -12.41 10.55 -6.41
C TRP A 223 -11.07 10.20 -7.07
N MET A 224 -10.74 8.92 -7.18
CA MET A 224 -9.52 8.46 -7.86
C MET A 224 -9.60 8.65 -9.36
N GLN A 225 -10.75 8.33 -9.96
CA GLN A 225 -10.98 8.55 -11.40
C GLN A 225 -10.84 10.04 -11.74
N ASP A 226 -11.43 10.92 -10.92
CA ASP A 226 -11.33 12.37 -11.06
C ASP A 226 -9.87 12.84 -10.88
N TRP A 227 -9.11 12.20 -9.97
CA TRP A 227 -7.69 12.50 -9.75
C TRP A 227 -6.84 12.11 -10.97
N VAL A 228 -6.99 10.90 -11.49
CA VAL A 228 -6.27 10.42 -12.68
C VAL A 228 -6.56 11.31 -13.89
N ALA A 229 -7.83 11.64 -14.12
CA ALA A 229 -8.22 12.52 -15.21
C ALA A 229 -7.61 13.94 -15.08
N GLY A 230 -7.62 14.50 -13.87
CA GLY A 230 -7.02 15.81 -13.61
C GLY A 230 -5.50 15.80 -13.72
N HIS A 231 -4.85 14.75 -13.21
CA HIS A 231 -3.40 14.57 -13.33
C HIS A 231 -2.94 14.48 -14.79
N ALA A 232 -3.66 13.72 -15.61
CA ALA A 232 -3.36 13.58 -17.03
C ALA A 232 -3.46 14.90 -17.83
N SER A 233 -4.17 15.90 -17.28
CA SER A 233 -4.29 17.22 -17.89
C SER A 233 -3.16 18.20 -17.53
N LEU A 234 -2.29 17.85 -16.57
CA LEU A 234 -1.18 18.70 -16.15
C LEU A 234 -0.06 18.70 -17.20
N PRO A 235 0.56 19.86 -17.45
CA PRO A 235 1.78 19.93 -18.25
C PRO A 235 2.90 19.08 -17.65
N SER A 236 3.69 18.46 -18.53
CA SER A 236 4.84 17.65 -18.10
C SER A 236 5.83 18.49 -17.27
N GLY A 237 6.17 18.00 -16.09
CA GLY A 237 7.12 18.64 -15.18
C GLY A 237 6.52 19.65 -14.21
N GLU A 238 5.21 19.89 -14.24
CA GLU A 238 4.56 20.66 -13.18
C GLU A 238 4.52 19.88 -11.85
N LEU A 239 4.66 20.64 -10.74
CA LEU A 239 4.51 20.07 -9.41
C LEU A 239 3.03 19.76 -9.15
N LEU A 240 2.79 18.59 -8.58
CA LEU A 240 1.45 18.20 -8.17
C LEU A 240 0.90 19.18 -7.14
N PRO A 241 -0.29 19.76 -7.36
CA PRO A 241 -0.92 20.62 -6.39
C PRO A 241 -1.33 19.81 -5.14
N LEU A 242 -1.22 20.44 -3.97
CA LEU A 242 -1.56 19.78 -2.72
C LEU A 242 -3.07 19.73 -2.52
N VAL A 243 -3.54 18.66 -1.94
CA VAL A 243 -4.94 18.51 -1.51
C VAL A 243 -5.23 19.47 -0.36
N ASP A 244 -6.32 20.22 -0.43
CA ASP A 244 -6.78 21.08 0.66
C ASP A 244 -7.44 20.26 1.76
N THR A 245 -6.72 20.06 2.86
CA THR A 245 -7.17 19.27 4.02
C THR A 245 -8.18 20.01 4.89
N HIS A 246 -8.39 21.31 4.66
CA HIS A 246 -9.39 22.13 5.37
C HIS A 246 -10.72 22.19 4.61
N SER A 247 -10.72 21.89 3.31
CA SER A 247 -11.93 21.80 2.50
C SER A 247 -12.91 20.78 3.05
N ALA A 248 -14.20 21.11 3.00
CA ALA A 248 -15.27 20.23 3.44
C ALA A 248 -15.36 18.92 2.64
N GLU A 249 -14.91 18.94 1.39
CA GLU A 249 -15.01 17.81 0.45
C GLU A 249 -13.65 17.15 0.18
N MET A 250 -12.56 17.86 0.48
CA MET A 250 -11.21 17.45 0.12
C MET A 250 -11.17 16.93 -1.34
N ALA A 251 -11.62 17.84 -2.25
CA ALA A 251 -11.70 17.55 -3.68
C ALA A 251 -10.32 17.29 -4.30
N VAL A 252 -10.30 16.72 -5.50
CA VAL A 252 -9.06 16.60 -6.27
C VAL A 252 -8.50 18.00 -6.57
N PRO A 253 -7.17 18.22 -6.50
CA PRO A 253 -6.60 19.56 -6.48
C PRO A 253 -6.41 20.21 -7.86
N PHE A 254 -6.81 19.54 -8.95
CA PHE A 254 -6.54 19.97 -10.32
C PHE A 254 -7.58 20.95 -10.87
N ASN A 255 -8.80 20.94 -10.36
CA ASN A 255 -9.89 21.81 -10.78
C ASN A 255 -9.91 23.05 -9.87
N ARG A 256 -9.04 24.03 -10.16
CA ARG A 256 -9.10 25.36 -9.55
C ARG A 256 -9.60 26.38 -10.55
#